data_30f583cdc3b34a8f638a067241dd821b
#
_entry.id   30f583cdc3b34a8f638a067241dd821b
#
_cell.length_a   1.000
_cell.length_b   1.000
_cell.length_c   1.000
_cell.angle_alpha   90.00
_cell.angle_beta   90.00
_cell.angle_gamma   90.00
#
_symmetry.space_group_name_H-M   'P 1'
#
loop_
_entity.id
_entity.type
_entity.pdbx_description
1 polymer ?
#
loop_
_entity_poly.entity_id
_entity_poly.type
_entity_poly.pdbx_seq_one_letter_code
_entity_poly.pdbx_strand_id
1 'polypeptide(L)'
;MPKGDFSVARVGKRTRESVGKFERHIERKNESYENMNVDLSRTPMNVRFQSCGELTYNEHLDRLIADGTVSLKGLKADATVFNEMILDVNTDYFERNGGYDFACRFYAEAFHFAEKLYGKDNIISAVMHADELNIAMTEKYGKPVYHYHLHIMALPVVDKEVRWSKRCKDPALVGTVKEVIHQVSHSKKWKSEKALDENGNPILNSNGKPVYHTSYSILQDKFYEYMKDAGFEGFDRGERGSTAGNLTSLGYKIQQDEKRLANIEQRIAAEQVRYNDNHKAFMTFAEIDSSGKKSFTGKYTVSAEDYEKLTTLAKRSYLAESEAQRLREENGRLSRQIWSLQSEISKLRTALQELTEKCRPYLEALKIAPQKVKEFISGILEKFKKQEKNIYYEPISVREQQSPERGKRSKNKDYER
;
A
#
# COMPACT_ATOMS: atom_id res chain seq x y z
N MET A 1 8.34 1.25 21.41
CA MET A 1 8.96 1.95 20.29
C MET A 1 7.96 2.02 19.17
N PRO A 2 7.79 3.13 18.44
CA PRO A 2 6.98 3.12 17.24
C PRO A 2 7.58 2.05 16.32
N LYS A 3 6.75 1.17 15.77
CA LYS A 3 7.18 0.21 14.76
C LYS A 3 7.66 1.03 13.57
N GLY A 4 8.94 0.87 13.19
CA GLY A 4 9.48 1.48 11.98
C GLY A 4 8.70 1.01 10.73
N ASP A 5 8.80 1.78 9.67
CA ASP A 5 8.31 1.33 8.37
C ASP A 5 9.34 0.39 7.78
N PHE A 6 8.89 -0.76 7.29
CA PHE A 6 9.77 -1.79 6.76
C PHE A 6 9.44 -2.10 5.31
N SER A 7 10.49 -2.22 4.50
CA SER A 7 10.35 -2.74 3.14
C SER A 7 10.12 -4.26 3.14
N VAL A 8 9.30 -4.72 2.23
CA VAL A 8 9.01 -6.14 2.01
C VAL A 8 9.23 -6.47 0.54
N ALA A 9 10.06 -7.48 0.29
CA ALA A 9 10.22 -8.09 -1.02
C ALA A 9 10.06 -9.60 -0.87
N ARG A 10 9.04 -10.16 -1.48
CA ARG A 10 8.75 -11.61 -1.38
C ARG A 10 8.41 -12.19 -2.75
N VAL A 11 8.71 -13.47 -2.94
CA VAL A 11 8.43 -14.20 -4.17
C VAL A 11 7.59 -15.42 -3.88
N GLY A 12 6.39 -15.46 -4.44
CA GLY A 12 5.50 -16.61 -4.46
C GLY A 12 5.80 -17.51 -5.65
N LYS A 13 5.72 -18.82 -5.44
CA LYS A 13 5.88 -19.86 -6.48
C LYS A 13 4.52 -20.13 -7.11
N ARG A 14 4.45 -20.10 -8.45
CA ARG A 14 3.21 -20.36 -9.19
C ARG A 14 3.46 -21.39 -10.29
N THR A 15 2.57 -22.36 -10.38
CA THR A 15 2.53 -23.36 -11.45
C THR A 15 1.64 -22.87 -12.58
N ARG A 16 1.68 -23.51 -13.74
CA ARG A 16 0.75 -23.23 -14.85
C ARG A 16 -0.72 -23.39 -14.44
N GLU A 17 -1.02 -24.38 -13.62
CA GLU A 17 -2.38 -24.64 -13.11
C GLU A 17 -2.85 -23.50 -12.17
N SER A 18 -1.98 -23.08 -11.26
CA SER A 18 -2.37 -22.10 -10.23
C SER A 18 -2.35 -20.65 -10.68
N VAL A 19 -1.61 -20.30 -11.73
CA VAL A 19 -1.34 -18.91 -12.13
C VAL A 19 -2.61 -18.15 -12.48
N GLY A 20 -3.61 -18.78 -13.08
CA GLY A 20 -4.87 -18.13 -13.48
C GLY A 20 -5.66 -17.53 -12.31
N LYS A 21 -5.56 -18.10 -11.10
CA LYS A 21 -6.15 -17.49 -9.89
C LYS A 21 -5.45 -16.15 -9.56
N PHE A 22 -4.13 -16.10 -9.66
CA PHE A 22 -3.33 -14.91 -9.38
C PHE A 22 -3.48 -13.86 -10.47
N GLU A 23 -3.56 -14.27 -11.74
CA GLU A 23 -3.88 -13.38 -12.85
C GLU A 23 -5.18 -12.63 -12.60
N ARG A 24 -6.26 -13.34 -12.27
CA ARG A 24 -7.54 -12.70 -11.98
C ARG A 24 -7.49 -11.73 -10.80
N HIS A 25 -6.67 -12.03 -9.79
CA HIS A 25 -6.45 -11.13 -8.66
C HIS A 25 -5.66 -9.88 -9.07
N ILE A 26 -4.53 -10.05 -9.74
CA ILE A 26 -3.62 -8.96 -10.12
C ILE A 26 -4.29 -8.03 -11.13
N GLU A 27 -4.98 -8.60 -12.13
CA GLU A 27 -5.64 -7.86 -13.20
C GLU A 27 -7.06 -7.38 -12.85
N ARG A 28 -7.49 -7.62 -11.59
CA ARG A 28 -8.85 -7.28 -11.12
C ARG A 28 -9.97 -7.82 -12.01
N LYS A 29 -9.84 -9.08 -12.44
CA LYS A 29 -10.81 -9.79 -13.30
C LYS A 29 -11.89 -10.56 -12.52
N ASN A 30 -11.88 -10.57 -11.18
CA ASN A 30 -12.90 -11.21 -10.36
C ASN A 30 -14.08 -10.25 -10.11
N GLU A 31 -15.29 -10.81 -10.04
CA GLU A 31 -16.50 -10.07 -9.64
C GLU A 31 -16.53 -9.80 -8.12
N SER A 32 -15.89 -10.67 -7.34
CA SER A 32 -15.76 -10.53 -5.89
C SER A 32 -14.39 -11.00 -5.42
N TYR A 33 -13.95 -10.50 -4.27
CA TYR A 33 -12.65 -10.81 -3.68
C TYR A 33 -12.82 -11.32 -2.25
N GLU A 34 -11.99 -12.28 -1.85
CA GLU A 34 -11.88 -12.72 -0.45
C GLU A 34 -11.50 -11.54 0.46
N ASN A 35 -10.71 -10.60 -0.07
CA ASN A 35 -10.43 -9.34 0.58
C ASN A 35 -11.61 -8.37 0.39
N MET A 36 -12.52 -8.34 1.37
CA MET A 36 -13.70 -7.44 1.35
C MET A 36 -13.35 -5.94 1.34
N ASN A 37 -12.07 -5.61 1.53
CA ASN A 37 -11.61 -4.22 1.52
C ASN A 37 -11.18 -3.74 0.13
N VAL A 38 -11.35 -4.55 -0.91
CA VAL A 38 -11.14 -4.11 -2.30
C VAL A 38 -12.29 -3.19 -2.70
N ASP A 39 -11.94 -1.95 -3.03
CA ASP A 39 -12.86 -0.95 -3.55
C ASP A 39 -12.79 -0.93 -5.08
N LEU A 40 -13.69 -1.65 -5.73
CA LEU A 40 -13.73 -1.74 -7.19
C LEU A 40 -13.95 -0.40 -7.90
N SER A 41 -14.58 0.57 -7.23
CA SER A 41 -14.75 1.91 -7.79
C SER A 41 -13.41 2.64 -7.96
N ARG A 42 -12.41 2.21 -7.20
CA ARG A 42 -11.06 2.76 -7.20
C ARG A 42 -10.06 1.96 -8.06
N THR A 43 -10.46 0.83 -8.60
CA THR A 43 -9.60 0.04 -9.51
C THR A 43 -8.98 0.86 -10.67
N PRO A 44 -9.62 1.91 -11.23
CA PRO A 44 -8.98 2.79 -12.21
C PRO A 44 -7.72 3.52 -11.69
N MET A 45 -7.51 3.59 -10.37
CA MET A 45 -6.31 4.16 -9.75
C MET A 45 -5.14 3.17 -9.68
N ASN A 46 -5.36 1.89 -10.01
CA ASN A 46 -4.27 0.92 -10.12
C ASN A 46 -3.37 1.29 -11.31
N VAL A 47 -2.05 1.26 -11.09
CA VAL A 47 -1.07 1.64 -12.12
C VAL A 47 -0.47 0.38 -12.72
N ARG A 48 -0.59 0.25 -14.05
CA ARG A 48 -0.01 -0.86 -14.79
C ARG A 48 1.30 -0.44 -15.45
N PHE A 49 2.42 -1.01 -15.01
CA PHE A 49 3.75 -0.77 -15.57
C PHE A 49 4.07 -1.71 -16.73
N GLN A 50 3.57 -2.96 -16.66
CA GLN A 50 3.75 -3.99 -17.68
C GLN A 50 2.47 -4.79 -17.86
N SER A 51 2.19 -5.25 -19.11
CA SER A 51 1.04 -6.09 -19.45
C SER A 51 1.37 -7.02 -20.60
N CYS A 52 0.79 -8.21 -20.60
CA CYS A 52 0.79 -9.14 -21.73
C CYS A 52 -0.35 -8.86 -22.74
N GLY A 53 -1.07 -7.74 -22.60
CA GLY A 53 -2.17 -7.38 -23.48
C GLY A 53 -3.42 -8.22 -23.24
N GLU A 54 -4.02 -8.74 -24.33
CA GLU A 54 -5.24 -9.56 -24.29
C GLU A 54 -4.97 -11.02 -23.91
N LEU A 55 -3.69 -11.43 -23.86
CA LEU A 55 -3.34 -12.82 -23.55
C LEU A 55 -3.47 -13.09 -22.05
N THR A 56 -3.82 -14.31 -21.70
CA THR A 56 -3.61 -14.82 -20.35
C THR A 56 -2.12 -15.05 -20.09
N TYR A 57 -1.72 -15.14 -18.84
CA TYR A 57 -0.32 -15.41 -18.48
C TYR A 57 0.20 -16.73 -19.06
N ASN A 58 -0.67 -17.75 -19.15
CA ASN A 58 -0.30 -19.01 -19.78
C ASN A 58 -0.15 -18.91 -21.30
N GLU A 59 -1.04 -18.20 -21.97
CA GLU A 59 -0.95 -17.97 -23.43
C GLU A 59 0.29 -17.16 -23.78
N HIS A 60 0.61 -16.15 -22.96
CA HIS A 60 1.86 -15.38 -23.14
C HIS A 60 3.09 -16.27 -23.00
N LEU A 61 3.14 -17.14 -22.00
CA LEU A 61 4.20 -18.13 -21.83
C LEU A 61 4.28 -19.07 -23.04
N ASP A 62 3.13 -19.59 -23.50
CA ASP A 62 3.08 -20.50 -24.67
C ASP A 62 3.62 -19.83 -25.92
N ARG A 63 3.35 -18.54 -26.10
CA ARG A 63 3.96 -17.76 -27.19
C ARG A 63 5.47 -17.66 -27.05
N LEU A 64 6.01 -17.34 -25.89
CA LEU A 64 7.46 -17.25 -25.65
C LEU A 64 8.17 -18.61 -25.86
N ILE A 65 7.48 -19.73 -25.58
CA ILE A 65 7.99 -21.08 -25.85
C ILE A 65 7.99 -21.35 -27.36
N ALA A 66 6.90 -21.02 -28.04
CA ALA A 66 6.77 -21.21 -29.49
C ALA A 66 7.81 -20.39 -30.28
N ASP A 67 8.09 -19.17 -29.84
CA ASP A 67 9.10 -18.29 -30.41
C ASP A 67 10.55 -18.70 -30.05
N GLY A 68 10.71 -19.71 -29.19
CA GLY A 68 12.02 -20.15 -28.70
C GLY A 68 12.71 -19.22 -27.71
N THR A 69 12.03 -18.16 -27.26
CA THR A 69 12.57 -17.17 -26.32
C THR A 69 12.85 -17.78 -24.94
N VAL A 70 11.98 -18.70 -24.49
CA VAL A 70 12.17 -19.43 -23.23
C VAL A 70 11.95 -20.93 -23.40
N SER A 71 12.56 -21.73 -22.52
CA SER A 71 12.45 -23.18 -22.55
C SER A 71 12.00 -23.75 -21.21
N LEU A 72 11.01 -24.65 -21.25
CA LEU A 72 10.58 -25.48 -20.13
C LEU A 72 11.18 -26.88 -20.14
N LYS A 73 12.13 -27.17 -21.05
CA LYS A 73 12.67 -28.51 -21.25
C LYS A 73 13.26 -29.08 -19.95
N GLY A 74 12.76 -30.25 -19.55
CA GLY A 74 13.19 -30.95 -18.33
C GLY A 74 12.48 -30.49 -17.04
N LEU A 75 11.50 -29.61 -17.12
CA LEU A 75 10.62 -29.33 -15.99
C LEU A 75 9.48 -30.37 -15.92
N LYS A 76 9.06 -30.68 -14.68
CA LYS A 76 7.87 -31.48 -14.42
C LYS A 76 6.62 -30.67 -14.69
N ALA A 77 5.47 -31.31 -14.87
CA ALA A 77 4.19 -30.65 -15.09
C ALA A 77 3.77 -29.72 -13.94
N ASP A 78 4.08 -30.10 -12.70
CA ASP A 78 3.81 -29.38 -11.47
C ASP A 78 4.89 -28.38 -11.07
N ALA A 79 5.89 -28.16 -11.93
CA ALA A 79 7.02 -27.26 -11.62
C ALA A 79 6.57 -25.81 -11.47
N THR A 80 7.29 -25.08 -10.64
CA THR A 80 7.18 -23.61 -10.55
C THR A 80 7.69 -22.98 -11.84
N VAL A 81 6.79 -22.39 -12.60
CA VAL A 81 7.07 -21.73 -13.88
C VAL A 81 7.02 -20.21 -13.75
N PHE A 82 6.15 -19.70 -12.89
CA PHE A 82 5.99 -18.28 -12.67
C PHE A 82 6.43 -17.91 -11.27
N ASN A 83 6.91 -16.70 -11.12
CA ASN A 83 7.14 -16.05 -9.85
C ASN A 83 6.22 -14.84 -9.72
N GLU A 84 5.44 -14.80 -8.65
CA GLU A 84 4.75 -13.61 -8.22
C GLU A 84 5.62 -12.88 -7.21
N MET A 85 6.23 -11.78 -7.61
CA MET A 85 6.95 -10.91 -6.70
C MET A 85 6.00 -9.85 -6.16
N ILE A 86 6.05 -9.63 -4.85
CA ILE A 86 5.31 -8.54 -4.18
C ILE A 86 6.34 -7.64 -3.52
N LEU A 87 6.29 -6.36 -3.88
CA LEU A 87 7.08 -5.29 -3.28
C LEU A 87 6.15 -4.36 -2.53
N ASP A 88 6.50 -4.06 -1.29
CA ASP A 88 5.64 -3.33 -0.37
C ASP A 88 6.43 -2.54 0.67
N VAL A 89 5.83 -1.48 1.20
CA VAL A 89 6.23 -0.77 2.42
C VAL A 89 4.95 -0.45 3.19
N ASN A 90 5.06 -0.27 4.50
CA ASN A 90 3.92 0.04 5.35
C ASN A 90 3.10 1.22 4.80
N THR A 91 1.78 1.12 4.83
CA THR A 91 0.85 2.16 4.36
C THR A 91 1.13 3.55 4.96
N ASP A 92 1.53 3.60 6.23
CA ASP A 92 1.83 4.84 6.95
C ASP A 92 3.00 5.62 6.31
N TYR A 93 3.96 4.92 5.74
CA TYR A 93 5.08 5.50 5.00
C TYR A 93 4.59 6.35 3.83
N PHE A 94 3.69 5.82 3.03
CA PHE A 94 3.16 6.53 1.86
C PHE A 94 2.32 7.74 2.27
N GLU A 95 1.44 7.60 3.27
CA GLU A 95 0.61 8.70 3.74
C GLU A 95 1.42 9.89 4.25
N ARG A 96 2.55 9.65 4.91
CA ARG A 96 3.45 10.70 5.41
C ARG A 96 4.29 11.37 4.33
N ASN A 97 4.48 10.72 3.19
CA ASN A 97 5.33 11.21 2.10
C ASN A 97 4.54 11.73 0.88
N GLY A 98 3.23 11.85 0.97
CA GLY A 98 2.41 12.42 -0.11
C GLY A 98 1.38 11.46 -0.72
N GLY A 99 1.16 10.31 -0.09
CA GLY A 99 0.08 9.38 -0.44
C GLY A 99 0.25 8.75 -1.82
N TYR A 100 -0.81 8.80 -2.62
CA TYR A 100 -0.90 8.14 -3.91
C TYR A 100 0.21 8.55 -4.91
N ASP A 101 0.46 9.85 -5.07
CA ASP A 101 1.44 10.35 -6.04
C ASP A 101 2.87 9.91 -5.68
N PHE A 102 3.17 9.87 -4.39
CA PHE A 102 4.44 9.35 -3.91
C PHE A 102 4.54 7.84 -4.13
N ALA A 103 3.47 7.09 -3.88
CA ALA A 103 3.41 5.65 -4.13
C ALA A 103 3.61 5.32 -5.61
N CYS A 104 3.03 6.09 -6.53
CA CYS A 104 3.25 5.93 -7.97
C CYS A 104 4.74 6.04 -8.34
N ARG A 105 5.45 7.05 -7.81
CA ARG A 105 6.89 7.23 -8.06
C ARG A 105 7.72 6.11 -7.43
N PHE A 106 7.40 5.74 -6.20
CA PHE A 106 8.07 4.66 -5.49
C PHE A 106 7.95 3.33 -6.25
N TYR A 107 6.75 2.96 -6.68
CA TYR A 107 6.53 1.69 -7.38
C TYR A 107 6.96 1.71 -8.84
N ALA A 108 7.05 2.87 -9.49
CA ALA A 108 7.72 2.98 -10.77
C ALA A 108 9.20 2.60 -10.66
N GLU A 109 9.90 3.09 -9.62
CA GLU A 109 11.29 2.72 -9.37
C GLU A 109 11.44 1.26 -8.91
N ALA A 110 10.51 0.78 -8.06
CA ALA A 110 10.47 -0.62 -7.67
C ALA A 110 10.23 -1.56 -8.87
N PHE A 111 9.52 -1.12 -9.90
CA PHE A 111 9.39 -1.87 -11.15
C PHE A 111 10.73 -1.94 -11.90
N HIS A 112 11.50 -0.85 -11.97
CA HIS A 112 12.85 -0.87 -12.57
C HIS A 112 13.81 -1.81 -11.82
N PHE A 113 13.69 -1.91 -10.50
CA PHE A 113 14.40 -2.96 -9.74
C PHE A 113 14.03 -4.36 -10.23
N ALA A 114 12.76 -4.63 -10.46
CA ALA A 114 12.32 -5.92 -10.97
C ALA A 114 12.80 -6.19 -12.41
N GLU A 115 12.83 -5.16 -13.27
CA GLU A 115 13.42 -5.27 -14.61
C GLU A 115 14.90 -5.66 -14.56
N LYS A 116 15.68 -5.06 -13.65
CA LYS A 116 17.10 -5.44 -13.45
C LYS A 116 17.24 -6.87 -12.95
N LEU A 117 16.30 -7.35 -12.14
CA LEU A 117 16.35 -8.68 -11.53
C LEU A 117 15.95 -9.79 -12.50
N TYR A 118 14.84 -9.60 -13.23
CA TYR A 118 14.28 -10.63 -14.12
C TYR A 118 14.68 -10.48 -15.58
N GLY A 119 14.99 -9.26 -16.02
CA GLY A 119 15.01 -8.85 -17.43
C GLY A 119 13.60 -8.47 -17.90
N LYS A 120 13.49 -7.36 -18.62
CA LYS A 120 12.21 -6.78 -19.05
C LYS A 120 11.32 -7.79 -19.77
N ASP A 121 11.89 -8.57 -20.69
CA ASP A 121 11.16 -9.53 -21.54
C ASP A 121 10.63 -10.74 -20.75
N ASN A 122 11.12 -10.97 -19.54
CA ASN A 122 10.68 -12.04 -18.66
C ASN A 122 9.59 -11.59 -17.67
N ILE A 123 9.21 -10.30 -17.65
CA ILE A 123 8.11 -9.78 -16.85
C ILE A 123 6.83 -9.83 -17.69
N ILE A 124 5.83 -10.56 -17.22
CA ILE A 124 4.54 -10.74 -17.91
C ILE A 124 3.59 -9.61 -17.57
N SER A 125 3.51 -9.26 -16.30
CA SER A 125 2.64 -8.21 -15.80
C SER A 125 3.25 -7.56 -14.55
N ALA A 126 3.01 -6.26 -14.39
CA ALA A 126 3.37 -5.50 -13.20
C ALA A 126 2.29 -4.46 -12.91
N VAL A 127 1.62 -4.58 -11.77
CA VAL A 127 0.49 -3.74 -11.39
C VAL A 127 0.65 -3.27 -9.95
N MET A 128 0.67 -1.95 -9.75
CA MET A 128 0.50 -1.36 -8.44
C MET A 128 -1.00 -1.34 -8.10
N HIS A 129 -1.38 -2.00 -7.03
CA HIS A 129 -2.73 -1.89 -6.49
C HIS A 129 -2.84 -0.64 -5.60
N ALA A 130 -3.92 0.12 -5.81
CA ALA A 130 -4.26 1.33 -5.06
C ALA A 130 -5.74 1.34 -4.63
N ASP A 131 -6.38 0.18 -4.66
CA ASP A 131 -7.80 -0.05 -4.45
C ASP A 131 -8.12 -0.91 -3.22
N GLU A 132 -7.14 -1.19 -2.37
CA GLU A 132 -7.36 -1.94 -1.13
C GLU A 132 -7.41 -1.00 0.08
N LEU A 133 -8.61 -0.80 0.66
CA LEU A 133 -8.80 0.06 1.81
C LEU A 133 -8.07 -0.50 3.05
N ASN A 134 -7.24 0.32 3.68
CA ASN A 134 -6.63 0.00 4.96
C ASN A 134 -7.47 0.58 6.10
N ILE A 135 -8.32 -0.25 6.71
CA ILE A 135 -9.27 0.18 7.73
C ILE A 135 -8.55 0.82 8.92
N ALA A 136 -7.46 0.22 9.41
CA ALA A 136 -6.72 0.74 10.56
C ALA A 136 -6.12 2.13 10.31
N MET A 137 -5.60 2.36 9.11
CA MET A 137 -5.06 3.68 8.74
C MET A 137 -6.18 4.67 8.44
N THR A 138 -7.30 4.23 7.87
CA THR A 138 -8.51 5.03 7.68
C THR A 138 -9.02 5.58 9.02
N GLU A 139 -9.09 4.73 10.05
CA GLU A 139 -9.44 5.16 11.41
C GLU A 139 -8.41 6.13 12.00
N LYS A 140 -7.12 5.84 11.85
CA LYS A 140 -6.02 6.68 12.34
C LYS A 140 -6.04 8.10 11.74
N TYR A 141 -6.26 8.20 10.44
CA TYR A 141 -6.21 9.47 9.72
C TYR A 141 -7.57 10.18 9.56
N GLY A 142 -8.68 9.51 9.90
CA GLY A 142 -10.03 10.05 9.76
C GLY A 142 -10.46 10.31 8.31
N LYS A 143 -9.81 9.68 7.34
CA LYS A 143 -10.09 9.73 5.90
C LYS A 143 -9.81 8.36 5.27
N PRO A 144 -10.41 8.01 4.12
CA PRO A 144 -10.07 6.77 3.43
C PRO A 144 -8.57 6.70 3.09
N VAL A 145 -7.90 5.65 3.56
CA VAL A 145 -6.48 5.38 3.32
C VAL A 145 -6.36 4.01 2.68
N TYR A 146 -5.58 3.93 1.60
CA TYR A 146 -5.44 2.73 0.80
C TYR A 146 -4.04 2.13 0.97
N HIS A 147 -3.98 0.81 0.90
CA HIS A 147 -2.73 0.05 0.95
C HIS A 147 -2.17 -0.08 -0.46
N TYR A 148 -1.01 0.53 -0.70
CA TYR A 148 -0.32 0.46 -1.99
C TYR A 148 0.69 -0.66 -1.97
N HIS A 149 0.71 -1.50 -2.99
CA HIS A 149 1.69 -2.56 -3.16
C HIS A 149 1.82 -2.95 -4.64
N LEU A 150 3.00 -3.43 -5.04
CA LEU A 150 3.29 -3.79 -6.40
C LEU A 150 3.32 -5.31 -6.56
N HIS A 151 2.45 -5.83 -7.41
CA HIS A 151 2.50 -7.20 -7.90
C HIS A 151 3.25 -7.28 -9.22
N ILE A 152 4.18 -8.21 -9.32
CA ILE A 152 4.93 -8.49 -10.54
C ILE A 152 4.84 -9.98 -10.83
N MET A 153 4.30 -10.34 -11.98
CA MET A 153 4.32 -11.71 -12.48
C MET A 153 5.44 -11.85 -13.50
N ALA A 154 6.41 -12.73 -13.19
CA ALA A 154 7.59 -12.90 -14.03
C ALA A 154 8.00 -14.37 -14.17
N LEU A 155 8.77 -14.65 -15.22
CA LEU A 155 9.40 -15.96 -15.46
C LEU A 155 10.79 -15.98 -14.83
N PRO A 156 11.12 -16.97 -13.98
CA PRO A 156 12.46 -17.12 -13.40
C PRO A 156 13.43 -17.74 -14.42
N VAL A 157 13.74 -16.99 -15.46
CA VAL A 157 14.64 -17.42 -16.53
C VAL A 157 16.09 -17.36 -16.07
N VAL A 158 16.86 -18.34 -16.45
CA VAL A 158 18.32 -18.42 -16.27
C VAL A 158 18.97 -18.96 -17.55
N ASP A 159 20.13 -18.44 -17.87
CA ASP A 159 20.91 -18.94 -18.98
C ASP A 159 21.55 -20.29 -18.65
N LYS A 160 21.35 -21.24 -19.51
CA LYS A 160 21.92 -22.58 -19.41
C LYS A 160 22.78 -22.85 -20.62
N GLU A 161 24.09 -22.92 -20.38
CA GLU A 161 25.02 -23.39 -21.40
C GLU A 161 24.82 -24.89 -21.64
N VAL A 162 24.59 -25.25 -22.87
CA VAL A 162 24.66 -26.64 -23.36
C VAL A 162 25.99 -26.81 -24.04
N ARG A 163 26.82 -27.70 -23.51
CA ARG A 163 28.15 -27.92 -24.05
C ARG A 163 28.17 -29.18 -24.91
N TRP A 164 29.06 -29.20 -25.90
CA TRP A 164 29.30 -30.38 -26.71
C TRP A 164 29.74 -31.57 -25.83
N SER A 165 29.01 -32.67 -25.94
CA SER A 165 29.28 -33.88 -25.16
C SER A 165 30.50 -34.63 -25.72
N LYS A 166 31.02 -35.55 -24.91
CA LYS A 166 32.09 -36.49 -25.34
C LYS A 166 31.74 -37.35 -26.57
N ARG A 167 30.45 -37.36 -26.99
CA ARG A 167 29.99 -38.04 -28.21
C ARG A 167 30.07 -37.15 -29.46
N CYS A 168 30.60 -35.94 -29.35
CA CYS A 168 30.80 -35.07 -30.50
C CYS A 168 31.85 -35.72 -31.43
N LYS A 169 31.56 -35.69 -32.74
CA LYS A 169 32.48 -36.25 -33.77
C LYS A 169 33.76 -35.44 -33.90
N ASP A 170 33.69 -34.16 -33.57
CA ASP A 170 34.88 -33.28 -33.54
C ASP A 170 35.40 -33.14 -32.11
N PRO A 171 36.57 -33.72 -31.79
CA PRO A 171 37.18 -33.64 -30.47
C PRO A 171 37.48 -32.22 -30.02
N ALA A 172 37.75 -31.29 -30.95
CA ALA A 172 38.07 -29.90 -30.66
C ALA A 172 36.86 -29.13 -30.08
N LEU A 173 35.64 -29.57 -30.38
CA LEU A 173 34.41 -28.96 -29.88
C LEU A 173 34.01 -29.50 -28.50
N VAL A 174 34.50 -30.66 -28.07
CA VAL A 174 34.10 -31.28 -26.80
C VAL A 174 34.35 -30.32 -25.62
N GLY A 175 33.31 -30.04 -24.85
CA GLY A 175 33.35 -29.13 -23.71
C GLY A 175 33.18 -27.65 -24.04
N THR A 176 33.22 -27.26 -25.32
CA THR A 176 32.86 -25.88 -25.74
C THR A 176 31.36 -25.67 -25.67
N VAL A 177 30.92 -24.41 -25.58
CA VAL A 177 29.48 -24.05 -25.59
C VAL A 177 28.90 -24.30 -26.97
N LYS A 178 27.89 -25.17 -27.04
CA LYS A 178 27.13 -25.48 -28.25
C LYS A 178 26.01 -24.47 -28.48
N GLU A 179 25.27 -24.18 -27.42
CA GLU A 179 24.13 -23.26 -27.42
C GLU A 179 23.85 -22.74 -26.00
N VAL A 180 23.24 -21.58 -25.88
CA VAL A 180 22.71 -21.04 -24.61
C VAL A 180 21.20 -21.14 -24.68
N ILE A 181 20.60 -21.78 -23.70
CA ILE A 181 19.15 -21.93 -23.59
C ILE A 181 18.66 -21.04 -22.44
N HIS A 182 17.70 -20.16 -22.73
CA HIS A 182 16.98 -19.38 -21.72
C HIS A 182 15.96 -20.28 -21.01
N GLN A 183 16.41 -20.96 -19.95
CA GLN A 183 15.62 -21.97 -19.26
C GLN A 183 14.86 -21.36 -18.08
N VAL A 184 13.55 -21.60 -18.02
CA VAL A 184 12.77 -21.31 -16.81
C VAL A 184 13.22 -22.23 -15.69
N SER A 185 13.67 -21.68 -14.57
CA SER A 185 14.12 -22.47 -13.42
C SER A 185 14.09 -21.66 -12.13
N HIS A 186 13.02 -21.81 -11.34
CA HIS A 186 12.90 -21.15 -10.04
C HIS A 186 14.08 -21.45 -9.11
N SER A 187 14.44 -22.74 -8.95
CA SER A 187 15.50 -23.16 -8.02
C SER A 187 16.89 -22.66 -8.40
N LYS A 188 17.15 -22.43 -9.69
CA LYS A 188 18.43 -21.87 -10.14
C LYS A 188 18.46 -20.35 -10.03
N LYS A 189 17.35 -19.69 -10.28
CA LYS A 189 17.19 -18.23 -10.13
C LYS A 189 17.34 -17.82 -8.68
N TRP A 190 16.73 -18.57 -7.77
CA TRP A 190 16.65 -18.28 -6.34
C TRP A 190 17.54 -19.22 -5.52
N LYS A 191 18.85 -19.10 -5.71
CA LYS A 191 19.84 -19.85 -4.93
C LYS A 191 20.16 -19.12 -3.64
N SER A 192 20.30 -19.88 -2.54
CA SER A 192 20.90 -19.38 -1.31
C SER A 192 22.42 -19.27 -1.49
N GLU A 193 23.01 -18.25 -0.90
CA GLU A 193 24.44 -17.98 -0.94
C GLU A 193 25.08 -18.30 0.41
N LYS A 194 26.32 -18.76 0.40
CA LYS A 194 27.04 -19.00 1.66
C LYS A 194 27.31 -17.65 2.34
N ALA A 195 27.05 -17.58 3.63
CA ALA A 195 27.49 -16.46 4.43
C ALA A 195 29.02 -16.50 4.54
N LEU A 196 29.66 -15.38 4.21
CA LEU A 196 31.12 -15.24 4.26
C LEU A 196 31.51 -14.27 5.37
N ASP A 197 32.64 -14.49 6.00
CA ASP A 197 33.30 -13.57 6.92
C ASP A 197 34.02 -12.44 6.15
N GLU A 198 34.64 -11.51 6.86
CA GLU A 198 35.37 -10.38 6.30
C GLU A 198 36.56 -10.81 5.41
N ASN A 199 37.05 -12.06 5.58
CA ASN A 199 38.13 -12.63 4.81
C ASN A 199 37.66 -13.48 3.63
N GLY A 200 36.31 -13.57 3.40
CA GLY A 200 35.72 -14.35 2.32
C GLY A 200 35.61 -15.86 2.64
N ASN A 201 35.82 -16.30 3.89
CA ASN A 201 35.64 -17.68 4.28
C ASN A 201 34.18 -17.96 4.68
N PRO A 202 33.67 -19.19 4.41
CA PRO A 202 32.33 -19.56 4.84
C PRO A 202 32.14 -19.51 6.37
N ILE A 203 31.18 -18.79 6.85
CA ILE A 203 30.77 -18.82 8.26
C ILE A 203 30.14 -20.17 8.56
N LEU A 204 30.62 -20.83 9.61
CA LEU A 204 30.14 -22.15 10.03
C LEU A 204 29.20 -22.00 11.24
N ASN A 205 28.15 -22.82 11.28
CA ASN A 205 27.28 -22.94 12.47
C ASN A 205 27.98 -23.84 13.54
N SER A 206 27.29 -23.98 14.70
CA SER A 206 27.78 -24.80 15.83
C SER A 206 28.08 -26.28 15.47
N ASN A 207 27.54 -26.78 14.36
CA ASN A 207 27.74 -28.13 13.85
C ASN A 207 28.77 -28.20 12.72
N GLY A 208 29.60 -27.17 12.50
CA GLY A 208 30.61 -27.11 11.47
C GLY A 208 30.08 -27.02 10.03
N LYS A 209 28.78 -26.74 9.83
CA LYS A 209 28.17 -26.61 8.49
C LYS A 209 28.13 -25.17 8.06
N PRO A 210 28.33 -24.84 6.77
CA PRO A 210 28.18 -23.48 6.26
C PRO A 210 26.80 -22.90 6.56
N VAL A 211 26.78 -21.66 7.04
CA VAL A 211 25.59 -20.85 7.15
C VAL A 211 25.25 -20.30 5.75
N TYR A 212 23.96 -20.22 5.43
CA TYR A 212 23.50 -19.68 4.16
C TYR A 212 22.58 -18.48 4.40
N HIS A 213 22.80 -17.43 3.64
CA HIS A 213 21.77 -16.41 3.42
C HIS A 213 20.74 -16.97 2.45
N THR A 214 19.48 -16.99 2.86
CA THR A 214 18.41 -17.42 1.96
C THR A 214 18.28 -16.43 0.82
N SER A 215 17.90 -16.91 -0.36
CA SER A 215 17.69 -16.06 -1.54
C SER A 215 16.68 -14.93 -1.28
N TYR A 216 15.69 -15.16 -0.43
CA TYR A 216 14.70 -14.16 -0.05
C TYR A 216 15.26 -13.10 0.90
N SER A 217 16.17 -13.44 1.78
CA SER A 217 16.88 -12.45 2.60
C SER A 217 17.77 -11.56 1.73
N ILE A 218 18.47 -12.16 0.76
CA ILE A 218 19.29 -11.43 -0.22
C ILE A 218 18.42 -10.52 -1.09
N LEU A 219 17.23 -10.97 -1.51
CA LEU A 219 16.30 -10.16 -2.26
C LEU A 219 15.85 -8.92 -1.47
N GLN A 220 15.54 -9.09 -0.19
CA GLN A 220 15.14 -7.97 0.67
C GLN A 220 16.28 -6.97 0.85
N ASP A 221 17.54 -7.44 1.00
CA ASP A 221 18.70 -6.57 1.06
C ASP A 221 18.83 -5.75 -0.23
N LYS A 222 18.82 -6.44 -1.38
CA LYS A 222 18.95 -5.80 -2.70
C LYS A 222 17.83 -4.80 -2.98
N PHE A 223 16.59 -5.10 -2.60
CA PHE A 223 15.47 -4.18 -2.77
C PHE A 223 15.62 -2.94 -1.89
N TYR A 224 15.94 -3.13 -0.62
CA TYR A 224 16.15 -2.03 0.32
C TYR A 224 17.28 -1.10 -0.14
N GLU A 225 18.44 -1.66 -0.46
CA GLU A 225 19.61 -0.92 -0.93
C GLU A 225 19.30 -0.16 -2.23
N TYR A 226 18.69 -0.85 -3.20
CA TYR A 226 18.30 -0.24 -4.47
C TYR A 226 17.38 0.96 -4.30
N MET A 227 16.32 0.84 -3.49
CA MET A 227 15.37 1.92 -3.28
C MET A 227 16.01 3.09 -2.52
N LYS A 228 16.92 2.80 -1.60
CA LYS A 228 17.68 3.82 -0.88
C LYS A 228 18.61 4.58 -1.84
N ASP A 229 19.34 3.88 -2.70
CA ASP A 229 20.21 4.48 -3.71
C ASP A 229 19.41 5.32 -4.73
N ALA A 230 18.16 4.96 -4.98
CA ALA A 230 17.23 5.74 -5.80
C ALA A 230 16.65 6.97 -5.07
N GLY A 231 17.06 7.23 -3.82
CA GLY A 231 16.67 8.41 -3.05
C GLY A 231 15.39 8.26 -2.22
N PHE A 232 14.88 7.05 -2.03
CA PHE A 232 13.74 6.81 -1.15
C PHE A 232 14.23 6.51 0.27
N GLU A 233 13.96 7.42 1.20
CA GLU A 233 14.39 7.35 2.59
C GLU A 233 13.18 7.21 3.55
N GLY A 234 13.45 6.94 4.81
CA GLY A 234 12.44 6.92 5.88
C GLY A 234 11.73 5.60 6.08
N PHE A 235 12.28 4.52 5.53
CA PHE A 235 11.91 3.13 5.86
C PHE A 235 13.17 2.29 6.09
N ASP A 236 13.00 1.15 6.74
CA ASP A 236 14.07 0.24 7.09
C ASP A 236 13.91 -1.11 6.38
N ARG A 237 15.00 -1.81 6.24
CA ARG A 237 15.00 -3.21 5.89
C ARG A 237 14.52 -4.02 7.10
N GLY A 238 13.53 -4.87 6.94
CA GLY A 238 13.03 -5.73 8.00
C GLY A 238 14.12 -6.58 8.68
N GLU A 239 13.88 -7.05 9.90
CA GLU A 239 14.84 -7.83 10.71
C GLU A 239 15.31 -9.09 9.99
N ARG A 240 16.64 -9.26 9.92
CA ARG A 240 17.25 -10.46 9.33
C ARG A 240 17.07 -11.66 10.26
N GLY A 241 16.67 -12.78 9.67
CA GLY A 241 16.49 -14.02 10.43
C GLY A 241 15.25 -14.04 11.31
N SER A 242 14.34 -13.08 11.17
CA SER A 242 13.05 -13.13 11.84
C SER A 242 12.32 -14.41 11.47
N THR A 243 12.01 -15.23 12.49
CA THR A 243 11.19 -16.44 12.38
C THR A 243 9.71 -16.14 12.59
N ALA A 244 9.36 -14.86 12.77
CA ALA A 244 7.97 -14.44 12.84
C ALA A 244 7.27 -14.89 11.55
N GLY A 245 6.47 -15.92 11.66
CA GLY A 245 5.70 -16.43 10.52
C GLY A 245 4.84 -15.32 9.95
N ASN A 246 4.96 -15.08 8.65
CA ASN A 246 4.06 -14.14 8.00
C ASN A 246 2.65 -14.70 8.13
N LEU A 247 1.83 -14.03 8.94
CA LEU A 247 0.39 -14.29 8.95
C LEU A 247 -0.11 -14.11 7.51
N THR A 248 -1.04 -14.96 7.10
CA THR A 248 -1.81 -14.68 5.88
C THR A 248 -2.48 -13.31 6.06
N SER A 249 -2.76 -12.62 4.96
CA SER A 249 -3.47 -11.32 5.03
C SER A 249 -4.75 -11.41 5.85
N LEU A 250 -5.47 -12.53 5.74
CA LEU A 250 -6.66 -12.81 6.53
C LEU A 250 -6.32 -13.01 8.02
N GLY A 251 -5.30 -13.81 8.34
CA GLY A 251 -4.86 -14.03 9.73
C GLY A 251 -4.39 -12.75 10.41
N TYR A 252 -3.69 -11.87 9.69
CA TYR A 252 -3.30 -10.55 10.19
C TYR A 252 -4.53 -9.67 10.48
N LYS A 253 -5.52 -9.67 9.58
CA LYS A 253 -6.77 -8.91 9.77
C LYS A 253 -7.54 -9.41 10.99
N ILE A 254 -7.72 -10.71 11.13
CA ILE A 254 -8.37 -11.32 12.30
C ILE A 254 -7.66 -10.86 13.59
N GLN A 255 -6.34 -10.94 13.64
CA GLN A 255 -5.59 -10.51 14.81
C GLN A 255 -5.75 -8.99 15.12
N GLN A 256 -5.83 -8.15 14.09
CA GLN A 256 -6.07 -6.71 14.28
C GLN A 256 -7.51 -6.45 14.76
N ASP A 257 -8.49 -7.16 14.23
CA ASP A 257 -9.89 -7.01 14.63
C ASP A 257 -10.12 -7.53 16.06
N GLU A 258 -9.46 -8.61 16.48
CA GLU A 258 -9.46 -9.07 17.88
C GLU A 258 -8.89 -8.00 18.83
N LYS A 259 -7.79 -7.35 18.45
CA LYS A 259 -7.21 -6.25 19.25
C LYS A 259 -8.15 -5.04 19.33
N ARG A 260 -8.86 -4.73 18.25
CA ARG A 260 -9.86 -3.66 18.23
C ARG A 260 -11.03 -4.00 19.13
N LEU A 261 -11.55 -5.22 19.03
CA LEU A 261 -12.64 -5.70 19.86
C LEU A 261 -12.28 -5.56 21.34
N ALA A 262 -11.10 -6.06 21.74
CA ALA A 262 -10.63 -5.94 23.12
C ALA A 262 -10.51 -4.47 23.60
N ASN A 263 -10.07 -3.57 22.72
CA ASN A 263 -10.01 -2.14 23.05
C ASN A 263 -11.41 -1.52 23.22
N ILE A 264 -12.34 -1.88 22.35
CA ILE A 264 -13.74 -1.42 22.42
C ILE A 264 -14.38 -1.95 23.72
N GLU A 265 -14.18 -3.22 24.06
CA GLU A 265 -14.67 -3.82 25.29
C GLU A 265 -14.13 -3.11 26.54
N GLN A 266 -12.83 -2.78 26.56
CA GLN A 266 -12.24 -1.99 27.65
C GLN A 266 -12.86 -0.60 27.77
N ARG A 267 -13.11 0.06 26.64
CA ARG A 267 -13.77 1.39 26.62
C ARG A 267 -15.21 1.30 27.12
N ILE A 268 -15.95 0.30 26.68
CA ILE A 268 -17.33 0.05 27.17
C ILE A 268 -17.32 -0.19 28.68
N ALA A 269 -16.42 -1.03 29.18
CA ALA A 269 -16.31 -1.29 30.62
C ALA A 269 -15.98 -0.01 31.41
N ALA A 270 -15.05 0.82 30.90
CA ALA A 270 -14.71 2.10 31.53
C ALA A 270 -15.89 3.08 31.55
N GLU A 271 -16.63 3.18 30.44
CA GLU A 271 -17.84 4.03 30.38
C GLU A 271 -18.97 3.49 31.27
N GLN A 272 -19.10 2.15 31.40
CA GLN A 272 -20.09 1.55 32.29
C GLN A 272 -19.78 1.89 33.76
N VAL A 273 -18.50 1.87 34.16
CA VAL A 273 -18.08 2.29 35.50
C VAL A 273 -18.41 3.77 35.71
N ARG A 274 -18.06 4.63 34.77
CA ARG A 274 -18.40 6.07 34.83
C ARG A 274 -19.90 6.31 34.89
N TYR A 275 -20.70 5.57 34.12
CA TYR A 275 -22.15 5.65 34.13
C TYR A 275 -22.70 5.25 35.51
N ASN A 276 -22.22 4.13 36.08
CA ASN A 276 -22.67 3.66 37.39
C ASN A 276 -22.28 4.62 38.52
N ASP A 277 -21.05 5.18 38.46
CA ASP A 277 -20.60 6.18 39.44
C ASP A 277 -21.40 7.47 39.32
N ASN A 278 -21.72 7.88 38.10
CA ASN A 278 -22.58 9.02 37.88
C ASN A 278 -24.01 8.78 38.41
N HIS A 279 -24.57 7.58 38.21
CA HIS A 279 -25.91 7.24 38.65
C HIS A 279 -26.03 7.18 40.18
N LYS A 280 -24.96 6.71 40.86
CA LYS A 280 -24.90 6.71 42.33
C LYS A 280 -24.84 8.10 42.96
N ALA A 281 -24.48 9.10 42.20
CA ALA A 281 -24.30 10.47 42.68
C ALA A 281 -25.45 11.44 42.29
N PHE A 282 -26.52 10.92 41.70
CA PHE A 282 -27.69 11.73 41.43
C PHE A 282 -28.59 11.79 42.67
N MET A 283 -28.78 12.99 43.21
CA MET A 283 -29.90 13.29 44.06
C MET A 283 -31.12 13.57 43.19
N THR A 284 -32.25 13.00 43.52
CA THR A 284 -33.52 13.36 42.92
C THR A 284 -33.88 14.80 43.27
N PHE A 285 -34.70 15.47 42.46
CA PHE A 285 -35.21 16.83 42.80
C PHE A 285 -35.82 16.90 44.22
N ALA A 286 -36.56 15.86 44.62
CA ALA A 286 -37.15 15.77 45.95
C ALA A 286 -36.10 15.69 47.06
N GLU A 287 -34.99 14.95 46.86
CA GLU A 287 -33.86 14.92 47.77
C GLU A 287 -33.10 16.23 47.87
N ILE A 288 -32.93 16.94 46.71
CA ILE A 288 -32.35 18.28 46.69
C ILE A 288 -33.19 19.26 47.47
N ASP A 289 -34.51 19.27 47.19
CA ASP A 289 -35.47 20.16 47.89
C ASP A 289 -35.55 19.87 49.41
N SER A 290 -35.36 18.64 49.81
CA SER A 290 -35.38 18.22 51.19
C SER A 290 -34.05 18.33 51.95
N SER A 291 -32.93 18.57 51.25
CA SER A 291 -31.58 18.60 51.79
C SER A 291 -31.28 19.77 52.72
N GLY A 292 -32.14 20.77 52.78
CA GLY A 292 -31.98 21.97 53.61
C GLY A 292 -33.16 22.22 54.53
N LYS A 293 -32.95 22.29 55.86
CA LYS A 293 -33.96 22.72 56.82
C LYS A 293 -33.84 24.22 57.09
N LYS A 294 -34.91 24.98 56.86
CA LYS A 294 -34.98 26.42 57.15
C LYS A 294 -35.23 26.65 58.63
N SER A 295 -34.34 27.38 59.30
CA SER A 295 -34.51 27.78 60.68
C SER A 295 -35.45 28.97 60.81
N PHE A 296 -35.94 29.26 62.04
CA PHE A 296 -36.79 30.42 62.34
C PHE A 296 -36.10 31.75 61.97
N THR A 297 -34.77 31.78 61.96
CA THR A 297 -33.97 32.95 61.60
C THR A 297 -33.75 33.12 60.08
N GLY A 298 -34.35 32.25 59.28
CA GLY A 298 -34.19 32.28 57.80
C GLY A 298 -32.92 31.59 57.27
N LYS A 299 -32.07 31.03 58.14
CA LYS A 299 -30.84 30.28 57.72
C LYS A 299 -31.23 28.86 57.36
N TYR A 300 -30.57 28.33 56.34
CA TYR A 300 -30.69 26.91 55.96
C TYR A 300 -29.54 26.11 56.59
N THR A 301 -29.89 24.97 57.18
CA THR A 301 -28.92 23.99 57.74
C THR A 301 -28.98 22.78 56.82
N VAL A 302 -27.84 22.40 56.32
CA VAL A 302 -27.63 21.22 55.43
C VAL A 302 -26.73 20.26 56.14
N SER A 303 -26.96 18.93 56.05
CA SER A 303 -26.04 17.95 56.56
C SER A 303 -24.72 17.96 55.83
N ALA A 304 -23.62 17.56 56.45
CA ALA A 304 -22.32 17.49 55.80
C ALA A 304 -22.36 16.58 54.57
N GLU A 305 -23.08 15.48 54.64
CA GLU A 305 -23.26 14.53 53.55
C GLU A 305 -24.05 15.14 52.37
N ASP A 306 -25.17 15.82 52.66
CA ASP A 306 -25.94 16.50 51.61
C ASP A 306 -25.19 17.67 51.01
N TYR A 307 -24.38 18.38 51.82
CA TYR A 307 -23.53 19.45 51.30
C TYR A 307 -22.47 18.92 50.33
N GLU A 308 -21.81 17.80 50.60
CA GLU A 308 -20.87 17.14 49.70
C GLU A 308 -21.53 16.66 48.39
N LYS A 309 -22.75 16.07 48.51
CA LYS A 309 -23.54 15.67 47.33
C LYS A 309 -23.92 16.86 46.47
N LEU A 310 -24.43 17.94 47.06
CA LEU A 310 -24.81 19.15 46.37
C LEU A 310 -23.62 19.86 45.69
N THR A 311 -22.47 19.96 46.38
CA THR A 311 -21.27 20.54 45.81
C THR A 311 -20.71 19.70 44.67
N THR A 312 -20.80 18.38 44.74
CA THR A 312 -20.40 17.47 43.68
C THR A 312 -21.30 17.60 42.47
N LEU A 313 -22.63 17.68 42.68
CA LEU A 313 -23.59 17.94 41.61
C LEU A 313 -23.37 19.30 40.92
N ALA A 314 -23.13 20.37 41.68
CA ALA A 314 -22.84 21.68 41.16
C ALA A 314 -21.58 21.71 40.29
N LYS A 315 -20.48 21.07 40.75
CA LYS A 315 -19.26 20.93 39.96
C LYS A 315 -19.46 20.17 38.65
N ARG A 316 -20.25 19.07 38.71
CA ARG A 316 -20.59 18.27 37.53
C ARG A 316 -21.47 19.03 36.54
N SER A 317 -22.47 19.76 37.03
CA SER A 317 -23.32 20.60 36.17
C SER A 317 -22.48 21.62 35.40
N TYR A 318 -21.53 22.27 36.04
CA TYR A 318 -20.61 23.20 35.40
C TYR A 318 -19.75 22.55 34.30
N LEU A 319 -19.21 21.34 34.59
CA LEU A 319 -18.43 20.60 33.60
C LEU A 319 -19.30 20.12 32.41
N ALA A 320 -20.51 19.63 32.70
CA ALA A 320 -21.46 19.20 31.66
C ALA A 320 -21.90 20.35 30.76
N GLU A 321 -22.08 21.55 31.32
CA GLU A 321 -22.42 22.76 30.55
C GLU A 321 -21.28 23.17 29.61
N SER A 322 -20.03 23.13 30.09
CA SER A 322 -18.84 23.39 29.29
C SER A 322 -18.66 22.37 28.15
N GLU A 323 -18.91 21.09 28.42
CA GLU A 323 -18.84 20.05 27.39
C GLU A 323 -19.99 20.16 26.38
N ALA A 324 -21.19 20.49 26.81
CA ALA A 324 -22.33 20.74 25.94
C ALA A 324 -22.07 21.95 25.01
N GLN A 325 -21.40 22.99 25.50
CA GLN A 325 -21.02 24.13 24.67
C GLN A 325 -19.98 23.71 23.62
N ARG A 326 -18.95 22.99 23.98
CA ARG A 326 -17.95 22.45 23.06
C ARG A 326 -18.58 21.59 21.96
N LEU A 327 -19.49 20.69 22.33
CA LEU A 327 -20.20 19.84 21.38
C LEU A 327 -21.12 20.63 20.45
N ARG A 328 -21.75 21.71 20.92
CA ARG A 328 -22.54 22.63 20.05
C ARG A 328 -21.66 23.32 19.03
N GLU A 329 -20.48 23.79 19.43
CA GLU A 329 -19.53 24.44 18.52
C GLU A 329 -19.00 23.46 17.46
N GLU A 330 -18.68 22.23 17.87
CA GLU A 330 -18.23 21.17 16.96
C GLU A 330 -19.34 20.76 15.99
N ASN A 331 -20.57 20.57 16.45
CA ASN A 331 -21.72 20.31 15.59
C ASN A 331 -21.96 21.47 14.59
N GLY A 332 -21.78 22.71 15.03
CA GLY A 332 -21.87 23.86 14.13
C GLY A 332 -20.77 23.85 13.06
N ARG A 333 -19.56 23.44 13.41
CA ARG A 333 -18.46 23.27 12.45
C ARG A 333 -18.74 22.17 11.44
N LEU A 334 -19.17 21.01 11.92
CA LEU A 334 -19.50 19.86 11.07
C LEU A 334 -20.68 20.17 10.12
N SER A 335 -21.68 20.87 10.60
CA SER A 335 -22.82 21.30 9.76
C SER A 335 -22.37 22.21 8.61
N ARG A 336 -21.44 23.14 8.87
CA ARG A 336 -20.86 23.99 7.82
C ARG A 336 -20.07 23.17 6.79
N GLN A 337 -19.30 22.16 7.24
CA GLN A 337 -18.58 21.27 6.33
C GLN A 337 -19.53 20.44 5.46
N ILE A 338 -20.59 19.89 6.05
CA ILE A 338 -21.63 19.15 5.31
C ILE A 338 -22.26 20.04 4.23
N TRP A 339 -22.62 21.28 4.58
CA TRP A 339 -23.20 22.22 3.61
C TRP A 339 -22.24 22.54 2.45
N SER A 340 -20.95 22.76 2.75
CA SER A 340 -19.91 22.99 1.74
C SER A 340 -19.77 21.80 0.79
N LEU A 341 -19.68 20.58 1.34
CA LEU A 341 -19.58 19.37 0.55
C LEU A 341 -20.83 19.11 -0.31
N GLN A 342 -22.01 19.35 0.23
CA GLN A 342 -23.27 19.25 -0.54
C GLN A 342 -23.30 20.24 -1.70
N SER A 343 -22.80 21.46 -1.49
CA SER A 343 -22.69 22.46 -2.55
C SER A 343 -21.73 22.02 -3.65
N GLU A 344 -20.60 21.45 -3.26
CA GLU A 344 -19.60 20.93 -4.22
C GLU A 344 -20.15 19.73 -5.01
N ILE A 345 -20.80 18.79 -4.35
CA ILE A 345 -21.49 17.65 -5.00
C ILE A 345 -22.54 18.16 -6.00
N SER A 346 -23.30 19.19 -5.66
CA SER A 346 -24.28 19.77 -6.57
C SER A 346 -23.62 20.35 -7.82
N LYS A 347 -22.51 21.08 -7.67
CA LYS A 347 -21.73 21.63 -8.80
C LYS A 347 -21.18 20.53 -9.69
N LEU A 348 -20.61 19.48 -9.09
CA LEU A 348 -20.07 18.34 -9.83
C LEU A 348 -21.15 17.57 -10.59
N ARG A 349 -22.34 17.39 -9.99
CA ARG A 349 -23.49 16.77 -10.67
C ARG A 349 -23.93 17.58 -11.89
N THR A 350 -24.00 18.90 -11.76
CA THR A 350 -24.35 19.79 -12.88
C THR A 350 -23.31 19.69 -13.99
N ALA A 351 -22.02 19.75 -13.66
CA ALA A 351 -20.93 19.61 -14.64
C ALA A 351 -20.95 18.23 -15.33
N LEU A 352 -21.22 17.16 -14.58
CA LEU A 352 -21.36 15.82 -15.14
C LEU A 352 -22.56 15.72 -16.09
N GLN A 353 -23.68 16.34 -15.74
CA GLN A 353 -24.88 16.36 -16.58
C GLN A 353 -24.61 17.13 -17.90
N GLU A 354 -23.96 18.30 -17.82
CA GLU A 354 -23.55 19.06 -19.00
C GLU A 354 -22.60 18.27 -19.90
N LEU A 355 -21.61 17.59 -19.32
CA LEU A 355 -20.70 16.73 -20.04
C LEU A 355 -21.44 15.56 -20.72
N THR A 356 -22.36 14.93 -20.00
CA THR A 356 -23.18 13.82 -20.53
C THR A 356 -24.01 14.29 -21.73
N GLU A 357 -24.65 15.47 -21.67
CA GLU A 357 -25.41 16.04 -22.78
C GLU A 357 -24.49 16.37 -23.97
N LYS A 358 -23.31 16.93 -23.73
CA LYS A 358 -22.31 17.18 -24.79
C LYS A 358 -21.83 15.88 -25.45
N CYS A 359 -21.70 14.80 -24.69
CA CYS A 359 -21.28 13.50 -25.20
C CYS A 359 -22.39 12.70 -25.87
N ARG A 360 -23.67 13.01 -25.60
CA ARG A 360 -24.82 12.26 -26.13
C ARG A 360 -24.80 12.05 -27.65
N PRO A 361 -24.52 13.08 -28.51
CA PRO A 361 -24.46 12.86 -29.95
C PRO A 361 -23.40 11.85 -30.38
N TYR A 362 -22.28 11.83 -29.69
CA TYR A 362 -21.17 10.88 -29.97
C TYR A 362 -21.55 9.46 -29.55
N LEU A 363 -22.24 9.29 -28.42
CA LEU A 363 -22.74 8.00 -27.95
C LEU A 363 -23.83 7.44 -28.89
N GLU A 364 -24.73 8.30 -29.41
CA GLU A 364 -25.71 7.89 -30.40
C GLU A 364 -25.04 7.50 -31.74
N ALA A 365 -24.05 8.27 -32.20
CA ALA A 365 -23.28 7.93 -33.39
C ALA A 365 -22.56 6.58 -33.21
N LEU A 366 -22.03 6.29 -32.01
CA LEU A 366 -21.40 5.03 -31.71
C LEU A 366 -22.38 3.83 -31.76
N LYS A 367 -23.65 4.04 -31.37
CA LYS A 367 -24.69 3.00 -31.47
C LYS A 367 -25.08 2.71 -32.92
N ILE A 368 -25.14 3.75 -33.78
CA ILE A 368 -25.57 3.63 -35.17
C ILE A 368 -24.47 3.04 -36.05
N ALA A 369 -23.20 3.44 -35.86
CA ALA A 369 -22.06 3.00 -36.67
C ALA A 369 -20.83 2.67 -35.81
N PRO A 370 -20.91 1.59 -34.99
CA PRO A 370 -19.90 1.34 -33.97
C PRO A 370 -18.49 1.13 -34.53
N GLN A 371 -18.35 0.52 -35.68
CA GLN A 371 -17.05 0.23 -36.30
C GLN A 371 -16.35 1.50 -36.79
N LYS A 372 -17.06 2.33 -37.56
CA LYS A 372 -16.52 3.57 -38.14
C LYS A 372 -16.17 4.61 -37.06
N VAL A 373 -16.99 4.69 -35.99
CA VAL A 373 -16.74 5.62 -34.90
C VAL A 373 -15.57 5.14 -34.05
N LYS A 374 -15.41 3.84 -33.81
CA LYS A 374 -14.23 3.27 -33.14
C LYS A 374 -12.94 3.56 -33.90
N GLU A 375 -12.92 3.34 -35.21
CA GLU A 375 -11.76 3.61 -36.08
C GLU A 375 -11.37 5.11 -36.05
N PHE A 376 -12.36 6.00 -36.11
CA PHE A 376 -12.16 7.44 -36.03
C PHE A 376 -11.60 7.87 -34.66
N ILE A 377 -12.20 7.39 -33.58
CA ILE A 377 -11.77 7.70 -32.20
C ILE A 377 -10.38 7.10 -31.94
N SER A 378 -10.11 5.87 -32.38
CA SER A 378 -8.79 5.25 -32.25
C SER A 378 -7.71 6.07 -32.95
N GLY A 379 -7.99 6.58 -34.17
CA GLY A 379 -7.08 7.44 -34.88
C GLY A 379 -6.80 8.78 -34.20
N ILE A 380 -7.79 9.34 -33.52
CA ILE A 380 -7.61 10.55 -32.69
C ILE A 380 -6.79 10.22 -31.44
N LEU A 381 -7.13 9.15 -30.71
CA LEU A 381 -6.43 8.73 -29.49
C LEU A 381 -4.97 8.37 -29.76
N GLU A 382 -4.65 7.76 -30.91
CA GLU A 382 -3.26 7.53 -31.28
C GLU A 382 -2.48 8.84 -31.51
N LYS A 383 -3.13 9.86 -32.07
CA LYS A 383 -2.52 11.18 -32.22
C LYS A 383 -2.27 11.84 -30.87
N PHE A 384 -3.20 11.76 -29.95
CA PHE A 384 -3.02 12.25 -28.57
C PHE A 384 -1.96 11.46 -27.82
N LYS A 385 -1.94 10.13 -27.87
CA LYS A 385 -0.89 9.29 -27.26
C LYS A 385 0.51 9.59 -27.81
N LYS A 386 0.63 9.98 -29.08
CA LYS A 386 1.90 10.45 -29.65
C LYS A 386 2.32 11.82 -29.09
N GLN A 387 1.38 12.69 -28.78
CA GLN A 387 1.67 13.99 -28.12
C GLN A 387 2.00 13.80 -26.63
N GLU A 388 1.29 12.94 -25.90
CA GLU A 388 1.57 12.67 -24.49
C GLU A 388 2.90 11.91 -24.28
N LYS A 389 3.32 11.03 -25.22
CA LYS A 389 4.65 10.42 -25.16
C LYS A 389 5.79 11.43 -25.19
N ASN A 390 5.56 12.63 -25.74
CA ASN A 390 6.54 13.72 -25.71
C ASN A 390 6.50 14.57 -24.42
N ILE A 391 5.51 14.37 -23.55
CA ILE A 391 5.34 15.18 -22.33
C ILE A 391 5.74 14.40 -21.05
N TYR A 392 5.78 13.07 -21.09
CA TYR A 392 5.85 12.26 -19.86
C TYR A 392 7.19 11.57 -19.55
N TYR A 393 8.25 11.68 -20.35
CA TYR A 393 9.55 11.08 -20.00
C TYR A 393 10.74 11.94 -20.49
N GLU A 394 10.94 13.10 -19.87
CA GLU A 394 12.29 13.58 -19.62
C GLU A 394 12.66 13.19 -18.19
N PRO A 395 13.77 12.47 -17.99
CA PRO A 395 14.29 12.29 -16.62
C PRO A 395 14.61 13.68 -16.08
N ILE A 396 14.04 14.02 -14.94
CA ILE A 396 14.39 15.25 -14.22
C ILE A 396 15.87 15.12 -13.85
N SER A 397 16.73 15.67 -14.70
CA SER A 397 18.11 15.94 -14.33
C SER A 397 18.05 16.80 -13.08
N VAL A 398 18.71 16.32 -12.04
CA VAL A 398 18.91 17.04 -10.78
C VAL A 398 19.44 18.42 -11.11
N ARG A 399 18.56 19.43 -11.15
CA ARG A 399 18.97 20.81 -11.12
C ARG A 399 19.45 21.04 -9.70
N GLU A 400 20.75 21.23 -9.56
CA GLU A 400 21.36 21.80 -8.37
C GLU A 400 20.53 22.98 -7.88
N GLN A 401 19.92 22.83 -6.73
CA GLN A 401 19.28 23.93 -6.04
C GLN A 401 20.42 24.85 -5.55
N GLN A 402 20.69 25.88 -6.32
CA GLN A 402 21.46 27.03 -5.82
C GLN A 402 20.66 27.63 -4.67
N SER A 403 21.19 27.48 -3.47
CA SER A 403 20.70 28.14 -2.27
C SER A 403 20.71 29.66 -2.48
N PRO A 404 19.65 30.39 -2.14
CA PRO A 404 19.72 31.86 -2.17
C PRO A 404 20.73 32.34 -1.12
N GLU A 405 21.73 33.07 -1.58
CA GLU A 405 22.70 33.74 -0.73
C GLU A 405 21.99 34.59 0.34
N ARG A 406 22.32 34.33 1.60
CA ARG A 406 21.93 35.17 2.72
C ARG A 406 22.57 36.54 2.55
N GLY A 407 21.79 37.54 2.16
CA GLY A 407 22.16 38.93 2.17
C GLY A 407 22.68 39.36 3.56
N LYS A 408 23.88 39.86 3.57
CA LYS A 408 24.53 40.48 4.75
C LYS A 408 23.66 41.63 5.24
N ARG A 409 23.13 41.53 6.47
CA ARG A 409 22.59 42.70 7.19
C ARG A 409 23.72 43.65 7.54
N SER A 410 23.71 44.81 6.94
CA SER A 410 24.53 45.95 7.36
C SER A 410 24.05 46.39 8.73
N LYS A 411 25.00 46.52 9.67
CA LYS A 411 24.84 47.23 10.91
C LYS A 411 24.81 48.74 10.59
N ASN A 412 23.68 49.37 10.82
CA ASN A 412 23.69 50.81 11.09
C ASN A 412 23.31 51.03 12.54
N LYS A 413 24.25 51.67 13.20
CA LYS A 413 24.14 52.32 14.50
C LYS A 413 23.37 53.62 14.36
N ASP A 414 22.86 54.03 15.50
CA ASP A 414 22.58 55.38 16.00
C ASP A 414 21.16 55.94 15.78
N TYR A 415 20.53 56.22 16.84
CA TYR A 415 20.19 57.45 17.59
C TYR A 415 18.85 57.33 18.35
N GLU A 416 18.99 57.42 19.67
CA GLU A 416 18.28 58.23 20.65
C GLU A 416 16.90 58.82 20.30
N ARG A 417 15.91 58.46 21.04
CA ARG A 417 15.22 59.16 22.14
C ARG A 417 14.08 58.29 22.70
#